data_ff2b4bef2eba73bcd873ce074a893b93
#
_entry.id   ff2b4bef2eba73bcd873ce074a893b93
#
_cell.length_a   1.000
_cell.length_b   1.000
_cell.length_c   1.000
_cell.angle_alpha   90.00
_cell.angle_beta   90.00
_cell.angle_gamma   90.00
#
_symmetry.space_group_name_H-M   'P 1'
#
loop_
_entity.id
_entity.type
_entity.pdbx_description
1 polymer ?
#
loop_
_entity_poly.entity_id
_entity_poly.type
_entity_poly.pdbx_seq_one_letter_code
_entity_poly.pdbx_strand_id
1 'polypeptide(L)'
;MEKPIENKALISDVQGIFLGNLGTVETDIKLPERGSHGSRFDWKSDKPSVITDEGKVTRPKPGMGNRIVHLNLTAKLGKDTVHRQFNVTVIQESRKVPIDHPVDLHIVTHTKAYH
;
A
#
# COMPACT_ATOMS: atom_id res chain seq x y z
N MET A 1 2.69 -37.99 -6.64
CA MET A 1 2.81 -37.02 -5.57
C MET A 1 3.51 -35.75 -6.04
N GLU A 2 2.86 -34.66 -5.85
CA GLU A 2 3.40 -33.39 -6.29
C GLU A 2 4.37 -32.84 -5.26
N LYS A 3 5.55 -32.46 -5.70
CA LYS A 3 6.51 -31.86 -4.80
C LYS A 3 6.23 -30.37 -4.66
N PRO A 4 6.42 -29.81 -3.47
CA PRO A 4 6.36 -28.36 -3.35
C PRO A 4 7.50 -27.74 -4.16
N ILE A 5 7.31 -26.49 -4.53
CA ILE A 5 8.34 -25.76 -5.24
C ILE A 5 9.53 -25.60 -4.33
N GLU A 6 10.71 -26.06 -4.80
CA GLU A 6 11.92 -26.02 -3.98
C GLU A 6 12.93 -24.99 -4.50
N ASN A 7 12.47 -24.03 -5.29
CA ASN A 7 13.34 -22.99 -5.77
C ASN A 7 13.60 -21.99 -4.64
N LYS A 8 14.67 -22.24 -3.90
CA LYS A 8 14.97 -21.44 -2.73
C LYS A 8 15.26 -19.99 -3.05
N ALA A 9 15.86 -19.73 -4.23
CA ALA A 9 16.12 -18.35 -4.64
C ALA A 9 14.81 -17.60 -4.87
N LEU A 10 13.86 -18.26 -5.55
CA LEU A 10 12.55 -17.65 -5.79
C LEU A 10 11.81 -17.41 -4.49
N ILE A 11 11.80 -18.40 -3.61
CA ILE A 11 11.13 -18.26 -2.32
C ILE A 11 11.77 -17.16 -1.49
N SER A 12 13.10 -17.10 -1.49
CA SER A 12 13.82 -16.06 -0.77
C SER A 12 13.49 -14.67 -1.30
N ASP A 13 13.40 -14.53 -2.62
CA ASP A 13 13.04 -13.26 -3.24
C ASP A 13 11.65 -12.82 -2.83
N VAL A 14 10.69 -13.76 -2.81
CA VAL A 14 9.32 -13.44 -2.43
C VAL A 14 9.23 -13.07 -0.95
N GLN A 15 9.93 -13.82 -0.10
CA GLN A 15 9.93 -13.55 1.34
C GLN A 15 10.64 -12.25 1.68
N GLY A 16 11.55 -11.80 0.82
CA GLY A 16 12.28 -10.57 1.04
C GLY A 16 11.51 -9.31 0.63
N ILE A 17 10.32 -9.46 0.06
CA ILE A 17 9.54 -8.30 -0.35
C ILE A 17 9.06 -7.54 0.88
N PHE A 18 9.37 -6.24 0.90
CA PHE A 18 8.92 -5.36 1.97
C PHE A 18 8.22 -4.15 1.35
N LEU A 19 6.94 -3.99 1.66
CA LEU A 19 6.12 -2.91 1.09
C LEU A 19 5.79 -1.83 2.12
N GLY A 20 6.37 -1.93 3.31
CA GLY A 20 6.07 -0.99 4.38
C GLY A 20 4.87 -1.45 5.20
N ASN A 21 4.29 -0.52 5.93
CA ASN A 21 3.12 -0.82 6.75
C ASN A 21 1.87 -0.84 5.87
N LEU A 22 1.35 -2.03 5.60
CA LEU A 22 0.19 -2.19 4.73
C LEU A 22 -1.14 -2.04 5.47
N GLY A 23 -1.10 -1.84 6.78
CA GLY A 23 -2.32 -1.66 7.58
C GLY A 23 -2.85 -0.24 7.58
N THR A 24 -2.03 0.74 7.20
CA THR A 24 -2.41 2.15 7.23
C THR A 24 -1.76 2.89 6.07
N VAL A 25 -2.17 2.54 4.85
CA VAL A 25 -1.54 3.10 3.65
C VAL A 25 -2.18 4.44 3.29
N GLU A 26 -1.34 5.46 3.13
CA GLU A 26 -1.77 6.81 2.78
C GLU A 26 -1.08 7.37 1.55
N THR A 27 -0.04 6.69 1.08
CA THR A 27 0.74 7.14 -0.07
C THR A 27 0.99 5.97 -1.00
N ASP A 28 1.53 6.26 -2.18
CA ASP A 28 1.84 5.22 -3.15
C ASP A 28 2.76 4.16 -2.57
N ILE A 29 2.57 2.93 -3.02
CA ILE A 29 3.36 1.79 -2.59
C ILE A 29 4.35 1.48 -3.70
N LYS A 30 5.62 1.35 -3.33
CA LYS A 30 6.63 0.97 -4.32
C LYS A 30 6.63 -0.55 -4.46
N LEU A 31 6.10 -1.03 -5.58
CA LEU A 31 6.04 -2.47 -5.85
C LEU A 31 7.30 -2.87 -6.60
N PRO A 32 8.13 -3.75 -6.01
CA PRO A 32 9.34 -4.18 -6.69
C PRO A 32 8.99 -5.03 -7.91
N GLU A 33 9.79 -4.89 -8.97
CA GLU A 33 9.58 -5.64 -10.19
C GLU A 33 10.49 -6.86 -10.28
N ARG A 34 11.53 -6.91 -9.45
CA ARG A 34 12.49 -8.00 -9.47
C ARG A 34 12.99 -8.31 -8.07
N GLY A 35 13.30 -9.57 -7.86
CA GLY A 35 13.98 -9.99 -6.63
C GLY A 35 15.48 -9.94 -6.78
N SER A 36 16.19 -10.08 -5.66
CA SER A 36 17.66 -10.00 -5.65
C SER A 36 18.31 -11.19 -6.36
N HIS A 37 17.61 -12.28 -6.53
CA HIS A 37 18.12 -13.45 -7.25
C HIS A 37 17.65 -13.48 -8.70
N GLY A 38 17.02 -12.41 -9.17
CA GLY A 38 16.57 -12.31 -10.54
C GLY A 38 15.12 -12.71 -10.78
N SER A 39 14.39 -12.98 -9.73
CA SER A 39 12.96 -13.29 -9.87
C SER A 39 12.21 -12.13 -10.48
N ARG A 40 11.20 -12.44 -11.28
CA ARG A 40 10.35 -11.42 -11.87
C ARG A 40 9.05 -11.35 -11.09
N PHE A 41 8.67 -10.13 -10.73
CA PHE A 41 7.45 -9.90 -9.96
C PHE A 41 6.42 -9.19 -10.81
N ASP A 42 5.25 -9.82 -10.95
CA ASP A 42 4.09 -9.23 -11.62
C ASP A 42 3.02 -9.00 -10.58
N TRP A 43 2.46 -7.80 -10.57
CA TRP A 43 1.49 -7.39 -9.56
C TRP A 43 0.12 -7.16 -10.19
N LYS A 44 -0.91 -7.57 -9.47
CA LYS A 44 -2.29 -7.37 -9.90
C LYS A 44 -3.12 -6.93 -8.71
N SER A 45 -3.76 -5.78 -8.82
CA SER A 45 -4.65 -5.26 -7.79
C SER A 45 -6.08 -5.73 -8.03
N ASP A 46 -6.78 -6.10 -6.97
CA ASP A 46 -8.20 -6.45 -7.11
C ASP A 46 -9.09 -5.20 -7.11
N LYS A 47 -8.52 -4.04 -6.81
CA LYS A 47 -9.25 -2.76 -6.85
C LYS A 47 -8.35 -1.68 -7.45
N PRO A 48 -8.17 -1.71 -8.77
CA PRO A 48 -7.25 -0.74 -9.42
C PRO A 48 -7.67 0.72 -9.24
N SER A 49 -8.94 0.96 -8.93
CA SER A 49 -9.40 2.33 -8.68
C SER A 49 -8.88 2.86 -7.35
N VAL A 50 -8.45 1.98 -6.45
CA VAL A 50 -7.88 2.36 -5.15
C VAL A 50 -6.37 2.21 -5.16
N ILE A 51 -5.86 1.07 -5.63
CA ILE A 51 -4.43 0.87 -5.83
C ILE A 51 -4.25 0.28 -7.22
N THR A 52 -3.47 0.95 -8.07
CA THR A 52 -3.21 0.41 -9.41
C THR A 52 -2.21 -0.74 -9.33
N ASP A 53 -2.07 -1.47 -10.44
CA ASP A 53 -1.09 -2.55 -10.51
C ASP A 53 0.35 -2.06 -10.34
N GLU A 54 0.57 -0.75 -10.50
CA GLU A 54 1.89 -0.13 -10.29
C GLU A 54 2.08 0.39 -8.88
N GLY A 55 1.06 0.28 -8.03
CA GLY A 55 1.17 0.72 -6.64
C GLY A 55 0.73 2.14 -6.39
N LYS A 56 0.11 2.79 -7.36
CA LYS A 56 -0.37 4.15 -7.19
C LYS A 56 -1.66 4.13 -6.39
N VAL A 57 -1.71 4.91 -5.32
CA VAL A 57 -2.80 4.87 -4.35
C VAL A 57 -3.71 6.08 -4.51
N THR A 58 -5.02 5.82 -4.57
CA THR A 58 -6.05 6.85 -4.53
C THR A 58 -6.86 6.60 -3.26
N ARG A 59 -6.73 7.50 -2.30
CA ARG A 59 -7.42 7.33 -1.02
C ARG A 59 -8.91 7.60 -1.15
N PRO A 60 -9.75 6.84 -0.41
CA PRO A 60 -11.17 7.16 -0.37
C PRO A 60 -11.40 8.54 0.23
N LYS A 61 -12.45 9.19 -0.20
CA LYS A 61 -12.78 10.51 0.32
C LYS A 61 -13.23 10.42 1.78
N PRO A 62 -13.13 11.52 2.54
CA PRO A 62 -13.54 11.50 3.94
C PRO A 62 -14.99 11.04 4.08
N GLY A 63 -15.22 10.14 5.03
CA GLY A 63 -16.54 9.59 5.27
C GLY A 63 -16.88 8.36 4.45
N MET A 64 -16.06 8.03 3.46
CA MET A 64 -16.29 6.83 2.63
C MET A 64 -15.74 5.56 3.27
N GLY A 65 -14.94 5.71 4.31
CA GLY A 65 -14.33 4.58 4.99
C GLY A 65 -13.05 4.11 4.32
N ASN A 66 -12.28 3.33 5.07
CA ASN A 66 -11.05 2.73 4.54
C ASN A 66 -11.39 1.64 3.53
N ARG A 67 -10.45 1.34 2.65
CA ARG A 67 -10.64 0.28 1.65
C ARG A 67 -9.58 -0.79 1.82
N ILE A 68 -10.01 -2.04 1.75
CA ILE A 68 -9.09 -3.17 1.77
C ILE A 68 -8.88 -3.60 0.33
N VAL A 69 -7.62 -3.66 -0.07
CA VAL A 69 -7.22 -4.05 -1.42
C VAL A 69 -6.29 -5.25 -1.32
N HIS A 70 -6.45 -6.20 -2.22
CA HIS A 70 -5.55 -7.34 -2.30
C HIS A 70 -4.63 -7.15 -3.49
N LEU A 71 -3.32 -7.12 -3.21
CA LEU A 71 -2.30 -7.08 -4.24
C LEU A 71 -1.81 -8.50 -4.46
N ASN A 72 -2.06 -9.02 -5.65
CA ASN A 72 -1.70 -10.39 -5.98
C ASN A 72 -0.38 -10.40 -6.73
N LEU A 73 0.58 -11.09 -6.18
CA LEU A 73 1.90 -11.21 -6.75
C LEU A 73 2.03 -12.53 -7.48
N THR A 74 2.57 -12.48 -8.69
CA THR A 74 3.04 -13.67 -9.39
C THR A 74 4.55 -13.50 -9.55
N ALA A 75 5.31 -14.37 -8.91
CA ALA A 75 6.76 -14.32 -8.94
C ALA A 75 7.27 -15.50 -9.75
N LYS A 76 8.19 -15.23 -10.67
CA LYS A 76 8.75 -16.25 -11.55
C LYS A 76 10.24 -16.22 -11.54
N LEU A 77 10.83 -17.40 -11.53
CA LEU A 77 12.29 -17.54 -11.69
C LEU A 77 12.55 -18.86 -12.39
N GLY A 78 13.09 -18.78 -13.61
CA GLY A 78 13.28 -19.97 -14.43
C GLY A 78 11.93 -20.58 -14.78
N LYS A 79 11.75 -21.84 -14.42
CA LYS A 79 10.49 -22.56 -14.69
C LYS A 79 9.48 -22.46 -13.57
N ASP A 80 9.89 -21.89 -12.46
CA ASP A 80 9.06 -21.93 -11.25
C ASP A 80 8.25 -20.64 -11.10
N THR A 81 7.07 -20.79 -10.53
CA THR A 81 6.15 -19.67 -10.29
C THR A 81 5.60 -19.81 -8.89
N VAL A 82 5.56 -18.69 -8.16
CA VAL A 82 4.99 -18.62 -6.82
C VAL A 82 4.01 -17.46 -6.79
N HIS A 83 2.89 -17.67 -6.13
CA HIS A 83 1.87 -16.64 -5.95
C HIS A 83 1.82 -16.23 -4.49
N ARG A 84 1.61 -14.94 -4.27
CA ARG A 84 1.44 -14.42 -2.92
C ARG A 84 0.44 -13.28 -2.95
N GLN A 85 -0.38 -13.16 -1.91
CA GLN A 85 -1.35 -12.09 -1.80
C GLN A 85 -1.00 -11.21 -0.62
N PHE A 86 -1.03 -9.90 -0.85
CA PHE A 86 -0.79 -8.91 0.20
C PHE A 86 -2.09 -8.17 0.47
N ASN A 87 -2.50 -8.15 1.73
CA ASN A 87 -3.69 -7.42 2.13
C ASN A 87 -3.29 -6.00 2.53
N VAL A 88 -3.93 -5.03 1.91
CA VAL A 88 -3.57 -3.62 2.10
C VAL A 88 -4.81 -2.86 2.54
N THR A 89 -4.68 -2.08 3.61
CA THR A 89 -5.75 -1.19 4.05
C THR A 89 -5.36 0.23 3.69
N VAL A 90 -6.12 0.83 2.78
CA VAL A 90 -5.93 2.22 2.37
C VAL A 90 -6.83 3.09 3.23
N ILE A 91 -6.23 4.03 3.93
CA ILE A 91 -6.94 4.89 4.87
C ILE A 91 -7.65 6.00 4.10
N GLN A 92 -8.90 6.27 4.46
CA GLN A 92 -9.63 7.37 3.86
C GLN A 92 -8.93 8.69 4.15
N GLU A 93 -9.13 9.66 3.28
CA GLU A 93 -8.58 10.99 3.49
C GLU A 93 -9.16 11.60 4.75
N SER A 94 -8.34 12.41 5.43
CA SER A 94 -8.81 13.14 6.60
C SER A 94 -9.72 14.25 6.15
N ARG A 95 -10.78 14.50 6.93
CA ARG A 95 -11.64 15.63 6.67
C ARG A 95 -10.84 16.90 6.90
N LYS A 96 -10.71 17.70 5.86
CA LYS A 96 -10.02 18.96 6.00
C LYS A 96 -10.96 19.97 6.62
N VAL A 97 -10.61 20.44 7.80
CA VAL A 97 -11.30 21.57 8.40
C VAL A 97 -10.62 22.81 7.84
N PRO A 98 -11.37 23.68 7.15
CA PRO A 98 -10.72 24.89 6.66
C PRO A 98 -10.23 25.72 7.85
N ILE A 99 -8.99 26.09 7.80
CA ILE A 99 -8.40 26.96 8.83
C ILE A 99 -8.64 28.39 8.36
N ASP A 100 -9.61 29.00 8.97
CA ASP A 100 -9.89 30.38 8.68
C ASP A 100 -9.29 31.23 9.76
N HIS A 101 -9.57 30.67 9.68
CA HIS A 101 -9.21 30.98 10.09
C HIS A 101 -8.47 30.90 10.86
N PRO A 102 -8.42 31.50 11.32
CA PRO A 102 -7.55 31.08 11.60
C PRO A 102 -7.35 30.75 12.60
N VAL A 103 -7.75 30.62 12.69
CA VAL A 103 -7.24 30.27 13.52
C VAL A 103 -7.09 29.94 14.32
N ASP A 104 -7.50 30.18 14.44
CA ASP A 104 -7.05 29.80 15.14
C ASP A 104 -6.76 29.45 15.88
N LEU A 105 -7.05 29.70 15.94
CA LEU A 105 -6.51 29.30 16.62
C LEU A 105 -6.19 29.40 17.40
N HIS A 106 -6.64 29.99 17.44
CA HIS A 106 -6.12 30.04 18.19
C HIS A 106 -6.03 29.99 18.79
N ILE A 107 -6.27 30.63 18.69
CA ILE A 107 -5.93 30.66 19.31
C ILE A 107 -5.85 30.86 20.00
N VAL A 108 -6.27 31.48 19.90
CA VAL A 108 -5.87 31.57 20.52
C VAL A 108 -5.79 31.80 21.04
N THR A 109 -6.29 32.54 21.01
CA THR A 109 -5.88 32.75 21.50
C THR A 109 -5.95 33.12 21.88
N HIS A 110 -6.56 33.96 21.87
CA HIS A 110 -6.28 34.28 22.34
C HIS A 110 -6.38 34.48 22.53
N THR A 111 -6.80 35.43 22.31
CA THR A 111 -6.54 35.73 22.60
C THR A 111 -6.74 36.00 22.88
N LYS A 112 -7.20 36.81 22.82
CA LYS A 112 -7.07 37.02 23.18
C LYS A 112 -7.12 36.92 23.48
N ALA A 113 -7.70 37.87 23.08
CA ALA A 113 -7.36 37.68 23.30
C ALA A 113 -7.45 37.53 23.59
N TYR A 114 -8.09 38.38 23.52
CA TYR A 114 -7.69 38.20 23.92
C TYR A 114 -7.56 37.82 24.00
N HIS A 115 -8.24 38.44 23.46
CA HIS A 115 -7.72 38.20 23.61
C HIS A 115 -7.55 37.72 23.87
#